data_e137adbcb987c724617080a45971c2d9
#
_entry.id   e137adbcb987c724617080a45971c2d9
#
_cell.length_a   1.000
_cell.length_b   1.000
_cell.length_c   1.000
_cell.angle_alpha   90.00
_cell.angle_beta   90.00
_cell.angle_gamma   90.00
#
_symmetry.space_group_name_H-M   'P 1'
#
loop_
_entity.id
_entity.type
_entity.pdbx_description
1 polymer ?
#
loop_
_entity_poly.entity_id
_entity_poly.type
_entity_poly.pdbx_seq_one_letter_code
_entity_poly.pdbx_strand_id
1 'polypeptide(L)'
;AKNLKENASEALKNGMYSFFESVGATDALNALNNCRYASYNQKGSPTDASSIENMLIALDYIDECNALRAKHGLPELRVTDLMIAYAIADANFASKNLAHPVQFNVSENLSWNFSVKDDPFDGWYDEEKENYESGRGETGHYLNIINDDYVLTGLAVNTDASLKQYPYVSVAFSQVFTSSSSPYYGTVYTVDQYRNRLEDYYDSIKNAEANYNKAVKALESVEEKWNSYKTDLSAAEKTL
;
A
#
# COMPACT_ATOMS: atom_id res chain seq x y z
N ALA A 1 22.65 -1.92 8.81
CA ALA A 1 22.94 -1.85 7.35
C ALA A 1 23.12 -3.24 6.74
N LYS A 2 23.96 -4.14 7.33
CA LYS A 2 24.20 -5.50 6.77
C LYS A 2 22.91 -6.32 6.68
N ASN A 3 22.14 -6.41 7.76
CA ASN A 3 20.86 -7.15 7.78
C ASN A 3 19.83 -6.56 6.81
N LEU A 4 19.80 -5.22 6.63
CA LEU A 4 18.95 -4.57 5.64
C LEU A 4 19.33 -4.96 4.21
N LYS A 5 20.64 -5.02 3.89
CA LYS A 5 21.09 -5.45 2.56
C LYS A 5 20.68 -6.91 2.26
N GLU A 6 20.91 -7.81 3.22
CA GLU A 6 20.62 -9.24 3.04
C GLU A 6 19.15 -9.52 2.82
N ASN A 7 18.27 -8.73 3.44
CA ASN A 7 16.81 -8.89 3.35
C ASN A 7 16.12 -7.90 2.39
N ALA A 8 16.86 -6.91 1.85
CA ALA A 8 16.25 -5.84 1.04
C ALA A 8 15.53 -6.36 -0.21
N SER A 9 16.14 -7.30 -0.92
CA SER A 9 15.55 -7.88 -2.12
C SER A 9 14.26 -8.65 -1.81
N GLU A 10 14.22 -9.38 -0.72
CA GLU A 10 13.03 -10.08 -0.26
C GLU A 10 11.98 -9.10 0.25
N ALA A 11 12.39 -8.07 0.99
CA ALA A 11 11.50 -7.03 1.48
C ALA A 11 10.83 -6.26 0.34
N LEU A 12 11.58 -5.87 -0.70
CA LEU A 12 11.04 -5.26 -1.90
C LEU A 12 10.02 -6.19 -2.58
N LYS A 13 10.38 -7.45 -2.76
CA LYS A 13 9.50 -8.45 -3.37
C LYS A 13 8.21 -8.66 -2.56
N ASN A 14 8.31 -8.72 -1.24
CA ASN A 14 7.16 -8.96 -0.36
C ASN A 14 6.23 -7.74 -0.20
N GLY A 15 6.67 -6.55 -0.61
CA GLY A 15 5.84 -5.36 -0.67
C GLY A 15 5.22 -4.97 0.68
N MET A 16 3.91 -4.77 0.69
CA MET A 16 3.15 -4.38 1.89
C MET A 16 3.24 -5.39 3.05
N TYR A 17 3.48 -6.67 2.78
CA TYR A 17 3.72 -7.64 3.87
C TYR A 17 4.95 -7.26 4.68
N SER A 18 6.06 -6.95 4.01
CA SER A 18 7.30 -6.55 4.69
C SER A 18 7.18 -5.16 5.32
N PHE A 19 6.41 -4.25 4.71
CA PHE A 19 6.07 -2.97 5.33
C PHE A 19 5.31 -3.18 6.64
N PHE A 20 4.23 -3.95 6.64
CA PHE A 20 3.45 -4.25 7.84
C PHE A 20 4.28 -4.95 8.93
N GLU A 21 5.17 -5.87 8.55
CA GLU A 21 6.13 -6.48 9.48
C GLU A 21 7.03 -5.43 10.11
N SER A 22 7.56 -4.50 9.32
CA SER A 22 8.51 -3.48 9.76
C SER A 22 7.91 -2.48 10.77
N VAL A 23 6.61 -2.22 10.65
CA VAL A 23 5.88 -1.27 11.51
C VAL A 23 5.08 -1.97 12.62
N GLY A 24 5.14 -3.31 12.70
CA GLY A 24 4.43 -4.11 13.69
C GLY A 24 2.91 -4.16 13.50
N ALA A 25 2.41 -3.97 12.28
CA ALA A 25 0.98 -4.00 11.94
C ALA A 25 0.45 -5.45 11.86
N THR A 26 0.42 -6.14 13.01
CA THR A 26 0.08 -7.56 13.10
C THR A 26 -1.33 -7.88 12.65
N ASP A 27 -2.30 -6.98 12.88
CA ASP A 27 -3.69 -7.19 12.48
C ASP A 27 -3.85 -7.10 10.95
N ALA A 28 -3.09 -6.21 10.29
CA ALA A 28 -3.04 -6.13 8.83
C ALA A 28 -2.44 -7.41 8.23
N LEU A 29 -1.33 -7.90 8.77
CA LEU A 29 -0.73 -9.18 8.36
C LEU A 29 -1.68 -10.35 8.58
N ASN A 30 -2.38 -10.37 9.71
CA ASN A 30 -3.36 -11.39 10.02
C ASN A 30 -4.54 -11.37 9.05
N ALA A 31 -5.02 -10.17 8.68
CA ALA A 31 -6.07 -10.00 7.68
C ALA A 31 -5.65 -10.58 6.32
N LEU A 32 -4.42 -10.29 5.85
CA LEU A 32 -3.93 -10.81 4.57
C LEU A 32 -3.71 -12.33 4.58
N ASN A 33 -3.19 -12.87 5.69
CA ASN A 33 -2.81 -14.28 5.77
C ASN A 33 -3.98 -15.22 6.07
N ASN A 34 -5.01 -14.75 6.78
CA ASN A 34 -6.05 -15.58 7.37
C ASN A 34 -7.49 -15.19 6.96
N CYS A 35 -7.68 -14.26 6.03
CA CYS A 35 -9.01 -13.95 5.51
C CYS A 35 -9.60 -15.15 4.73
N ARG A 36 -10.91 -15.12 4.52
CA ARG A 36 -11.64 -16.20 3.83
C ARG A 36 -11.05 -16.56 2.47
N TYR A 37 -10.54 -15.58 1.76
CA TYR A 37 -10.01 -15.70 0.41
C TYR A 37 -8.51 -15.43 0.31
N ALA A 38 -7.76 -15.71 1.38
CA ALA A 38 -6.31 -15.50 1.44
C ALA A 38 -5.51 -16.18 0.32
N SER A 39 -6.05 -17.26 -0.28
CA SER A 39 -5.42 -17.94 -1.41
C SER A 39 -5.31 -17.12 -2.69
N TYR A 40 -6.03 -15.99 -2.79
CA TYR A 40 -5.90 -15.05 -3.90
C TYR A 40 -4.75 -14.06 -3.70
N ASN A 41 -4.26 -13.90 -2.48
CA ASN A 41 -3.10 -13.05 -2.19
C ASN A 41 -1.82 -13.74 -2.67
N GLN A 42 -1.14 -13.10 -3.61
CA GLN A 42 0.08 -13.63 -4.22
C GLN A 42 1.30 -12.85 -3.71
N LYS A 43 1.62 -13.00 -2.43
CA LYS A 43 2.78 -12.37 -1.79
C LYS A 43 4.02 -12.51 -2.69
N GLY A 44 4.64 -11.38 -3.01
CA GLY A 44 5.84 -11.33 -3.83
C GLY A 44 5.59 -11.23 -5.35
N SER A 45 4.34 -11.18 -5.80
CA SER A 45 4.02 -10.84 -7.17
C SER A 45 4.02 -9.31 -7.36
N PRO A 46 4.68 -8.77 -8.39
CA PRO A 46 4.67 -7.33 -8.64
C PRO A 46 3.31 -6.80 -9.11
N THR A 47 2.41 -7.69 -9.52
CA THR A 47 1.06 -7.34 -9.98
C THR A 47 0.00 -7.52 -8.89
N ASP A 48 0.35 -8.16 -7.77
CA ASP A 48 -0.53 -8.28 -6.61
C ASP A 48 -0.80 -6.91 -5.99
N ALA A 49 -1.99 -6.74 -5.42
CA ALA A 49 -2.38 -5.49 -4.77
C ALA A 49 -1.49 -5.13 -3.57
N SER A 50 -0.71 -6.09 -3.05
CA SER A 50 0.27 -5.86 -1.98
C SER A 50 1.63 -5.37 -2.47
N SER A 51 1.88 -5.18 -3.79
CA SER A 51 3.12 -4.54 -4.23
C SER A 51 3.15 -3.07 -3.80
N ILE A 52 4.34 -2.54 -3.50
CA ILE A 52 4.46 -1.13 -3.05
C ILE A 52 4.06 -0.19 -4.18
N GLU A 53 4.43 -0.52 -5.40
CA GLU A 53 4.10 0.26 -6.59
C GLU A 53 2.59 0.38 -6.79
N ASN A 54 1.85 -0.72 -6.68
CA ASN A 54 0.40 -0.72 -6.77
C ASN A 54 -0.24 0.03 -5.59
N MET A 55 0.35 -0.05 -4.39
CA MET A 55 -0.14 0.69 -3.24
C MET A 55 0.07 2.21 -3.38
N LEU A 56 1.19 2.66 -3.94
CA LEU A 56 1.41 4.09 -4.21
C LEU A 56 0.37 4.63 -5.20
N ILE A 57 0.04 3.87 -6.24
CA ILE A 57 -1.07 4.21 -7.16
C ILE A 57 -2.41 4.27 -6.40
N ALA A 58 -2.66 3.32 -5.52
CA ALA A 58 -3.89 3.28 -4.73
C ALA A 58 -4.05 4.50 -3.81
N LEU A 59 -2.96 5.00 -3.24
CA LEU A 59 -2.98 6.21 -2.41
C LEU A 59 -3.34 7.47 -3.23
N ASP A 60 -2.93 7.56 -4.51
CA ASP A 60 -3.33 8.65 -5.40
C ASP A 60 -4.86 8.66 -5.59
N TYR A 61 -5.47 7.49 -5.74
CA TYR A 61 -6.93 7.38 -5.84
C TYR A 61 -7.67 7.67 -4.52
N ILE A 62 -7.05 7.45 -3.35
CA ILE A 62 -7.65 7.91 -2.09
C ILE A 62 -7.64 9.44 -2.00
N ASP A 63 -6.57 10.10 -2.45
CA ASP A 63 -6.53 11.56 -2.54
C ASP A 63 -7.60 12.10 -3.48
N GLU A 64 -7.83 11.44 -4.60
CA GLU A 64 -8.92 11.78 -5.51
C GLU A 64 -10.30 11.62 -4.86
N CYS A 65 -10.56 10.50 -4.19
CA CYS A 65 -11.77 10.31 -3.40
C CYS A 65 -12.00 11.46 -2.42
N ASN A 66 -10.95 11.87 -1.70
CA ASN A 66 -11.02 12.98 -0.75
C ASN A 66 -11.28 14.32 -1.45
N ALA A 67 -10.71 14.54 -2.64
CA ALA A 67 -11.02 15.73 -3.44
C ALA A 67 -12.49 15.74 -3.93
N LEU A 68 -13.05 14.58 -4.27
CA LEU A 68 -14.47 14.44 -4.63
C LEU A 68 -15.37 14.71 -3.41
N ARG A 69 -15.04 14.16 -2.24
CA ARG A 69 -15.75 14.42 -0.98
C ARG A 69 -15.74 15.90 -0.61
N ALA A 70 -14.62 16.58 -0.81
CA ALA A 70 -14.50 18.02 -0.56
C ALA A 70 -15.50 18.85 -1.39
N LYS A 71 -15.83 18.42 -2.62
CA LYS A 71 -16.88 19.06 -3.46
C LYS A 71 -18.25 19.03 -2.79
N HIS A 72 -18.48 18.08 -1.87
CA HIS A 72 -19.71 17.95 -1.07
C HIS A 72 -19.59 18.54 0.34
N GLY A 73 -18.45 19.19 0.67
CA GLY A 73 -18.21 19.73 2.00
C GLY A 73 -17.97 18.69 3.08
N LEU A 74 -17.61 17.44 2.68
CA LEU A 74 -17.36 16.33 3.57
C LEU A 74 -15.88 16.32 4.03
N PRO A 75 -15.61 15.81 5.24
CA PRO A 75 -14.25 15.64 5.72
C PRO A 75 -13.51 14.55 4.94
N GLU A 76 -12.18 14.66 4.91
CA GLU A 76 -11.31 13.64 4.34
C GLU A 76 -11.43 12.31 5.09
N LEU A 77 -11.47 11.23 4.33
CA LEU A 77 -11.28 9.88 4.86
C LEU A 77 -9.81 9.68 5.25
N ARG A 78 -9.61 8.97 6.35
CA ARG A 78 -8.31 8.59 6.88
C ARG A 78 -8.01 7.13 6.55
N VAL A 79 -6.76 6.74 6.69
CA VAL A 79 -6.30 5.38 6.43
C VAL A 79 -5.69 4.72 7.65
N THR A 80 -5.76 3.39 7.71
CA THR A 80 -5.06 2.57 8.69
C THR A 80 -4.42 1.38 8.00
N ASP A 81 -3.40 0.77 8.61
CA ASP A 81 -2.78 -0.45 8.07
C ASP A 81 -3.80 -1.56 7.84
N LEU A 82 -4.79 -1.68 8.73
CA LEU A 82 -5.83 -2.71 8.63
C LEU A 82 -6.82 -2.45 7.48
N MET A 83 -7.26 -1.19 7.27
CA MET A 83 -8.15 -0.85 6.15
C MET A 83 -7.46 -1.04 4.80
N ILE A 84 -6.18 -0.70 4.72
CA ILE A 84 -5.35 -0.98 3.53
C ILE A 84 -5.24 -2.49 3.29
N ALA A 85 -5.01 -3.30 4.33
CA ALA A 85 -4.95 -4.76 4.19
C ALA A 85 -6.28 -5.36 3.72
N TYR A 86 -7.42 -4.83 4.17
CA TYR A 86 -8.74 -5.25 3.69
C TYR A 86 -8.90 -4.98 2.19
N ALA A 87 -8.59 -3.76 1.76
CA ALA A 87 -8.65 -3.40 0.35
C ALA A 87 -7.73 -4.28 -0.53
N ILE A 88 -6.50 -4.58 -0.06
CA ILE A 88 -5.56 -5.48 -0.74
C ILE A 88 -6.19 -6.86 -0.94
N ALA A 89 -6.72 -7.46 0.12
CA ALA A 89 -7.31 -8.80 0.05
C ALA A 89 -8.53 -8.83 -0.88
N ASP A 90 -9.35 -7.77 -0.86
CA ASP A 90 -10.55 -7.67 -1.68
C ASP A 90 -10.21 -7.40 -3.16
N ALA A 91 -9.24 -6.54 -3.47
CA ALA A 91 -8.74 -6.33 -4.84
C ALA A 91 -8.13 -7.60 -5.44
N ASN A 92 -7.39 -8.37 -4.64
CA ASN A 92 -6.82 -9.65 -5.08
C ASN A 92 -7.91 -10.69 -5.38
N PHE A 93 -8.95 -10.77 -4.56
CA PHE A 93 -10.10 -11.61 -4.86
C PHE A 93 -10.82 -11.15 -6.13
N ALA A 94 -11.11 -9.85 -6.24
CA ALA A 94 -11.80 -9.24 -7.38
C ALA A 94 -11.02 -9.42 -8.69
N SER A 95 -9.68 -9.51 -8.64
CA SER A 95 -8.86 -9.73 -9.83
C SER A 95 -9.20 -11.04 -10.59
N LYS A 96 -9.82 -12.00 -9.92
CA LYS A 96 -10.21 -13.31 -10.49
C LYS A 96 -11.71 -13.59 -10.41
N ASN A 97 -12.47 -12.71 -9.74
CA ASN A 97 -13.90 -12.91 -9.48
C ASN A 97 -14.68 -11.62 -9.71
N LEU A 98 -15.72 -11.67 -10.51
CA LEU A 98 -16.66 -10.55 -10.71
C LEU A 98 -17.71 -10.55 -9.59
N ALA A 99 -17.27 -10.28 -8.36
CA ALA A 99 -18.13 -10.31 -7.18
C ALA A 99 -17.47 -9.60 -5.97
N HIS A 100 -18.28 -9.11 -5.06
CA HIS A 100 -17.86 -8.67 -3.74
C HIS A 100 -17.49 -9.87 -2.86
N PRO A 101 -16.30 -9.92 -2.23
CA PRO A 101 -15.88 -11.04 -1.38
C PRO A 101 -16.69 -11.17 -0.08
N VAL A 102 -17.19 -10.05 0.45
CA VAL A 102 -17.98 -10.00 1.71
C VAL A 102 -17.25 -10.75 2.83
N GLN A 103 -15.97 -10.50 2.99
CA GLN A 103 -15.13 -11.17 4.00
C GLN A 103 -14.79 -10.30 5.20
N PHE A 104 -14.99 -8.98 5.09
CA PHE A 104 -14.79 -8.00 6.15
C PHE A 104 -16.08 -7.22 6.41
N ASN A 105 -16.22 -6.66 7.60
CA ASN A 105 -17.38 -5.83 7.96
C ASN A 105 -17.13 -4.36 7.54
N VAL A 106 -17.14 -4.12 6.25
CA VAL A 106 -16.91 -2.83 5.61
C VAL A 106 -17.87 -2.65 4.43
N SER A 107 -18.12 -1.42 4.01
CA SER A 107 -18.72 -1.15 2.70
C SER A 107 -17.63 -1.15 1.63
N GLU A 108 -17.97 -1.47 0.39
CA GLU A 108 -16.98 -1.66 -0.65
C GLU A 108 -17.46 -1.15 -2.01
N ASN A 109 -16.54 -0.50 -2.73
CA ASN A 109 -16.63 -0.22 -4.15
C ASN A 109 -15.64 -1.12 -4.90
N LEU A 110 -16.08 -1.75 -6.00
CA LEU A 110 -15.23 -2.54 -6.90
C LEU A 110 -15.28 -1.98 -8.32
N SER A 111 -14.14 -1.98 -9.02
CA SER A 111 -14.06 -1.67 -10.45
C SER A 111 -13.11 -2.62 -11.17
N TRP A 112 -13.39 -2.87 -12.45
CA TRP A 112 -12.60 -3.71 -13.35
C TRP A 112 -12.31 -2.94 -14.64
N ASN A 113 -11.05 -2.57 -14.84
CA ASN A 113 -10.61 -1.65 -15.87
C ASN A 113 -9.59 -2.32 -16.82
N PHE A 114 -9.32 -1.68 -17.97
CA PHE A 114 -8.31 -2.14 -18.92
C PHE A 114 -6.90 -1.79 -18.45
N SER A 115 -6.74 -0.72 -17.70
CA SER A 115 -5.47 -0.14 -17.32
C SER A 115 -5.59 0.53 -15.96
N VAL A 116 -4.47 0.65 -15.23
CA VAL A 116 -4.37 1.46 -14.00
C VAL A 116 -4.59 2.96 -14.22
N LYS A 117 -4.60 3.41 -15.45
CA LYS A 117 -4.86 4.81 -15.83
C LYS A 117 -6.34 5.08 -16.11
N ASP A 118 -7.13 4.04 -16.23
CA ASP A 118 -8.58 4.18 -16.37
C ASP A 118 -9.12 4.46 -14.97
N ASP A 119 -9.66 5.64 -14.80
CA ASP A 119 -10.11 6.14 -13.52
C ASP A 119 -11.36 5.39 -13.04
N PRO A 120 -11.31 4.71 -11.88
CA PRO A 120 -12.50 4.06 -11.35
C PRO A 120 -13.60 5.05 -10.95
N PHE A 121 -13.28 6.32 -10.68
CA PHE A 121 -14.25 7.34 -10.30
C PHE A 121 -15.09 7.84 -11.48
N ASP A 122 -14.67 7.65 -12.73
CA ASP A 122 -15.54 7.89 -13.90
C ASP A 122 -16.85 7.10 -13.76
N GLY A 123 -16.77 5.83 -13.34
CA GLY A 123 -17.95 4.99 -13.07
C GLY A 123 -18.53 5.21 -11.67
N TRP A 124 -17.69 5.12 -10.63
CA TRP A 124 -18.15 5.17 -9.24
C TRP A 124 -18.74 6.51 -8.83
N TYR A 125 -18.24 7.61 -9.40
CA TYR A 125 -18.68 8.95 -9.02
C TYR A 125 -19.42 9.66 -10.15
N ASP A 126 -18.84 9.83 -11.33
CA ASP A 126 -19.42 10.68 -12.36
C ASP A 126 -20.68 10.06 -12.96
N GLU A 127 -20.63 8.81 -13.42
CA GLU A 127 -21.80 8.11 -13.98
C GLU A 127 -22.87 7.88 -12.91
N GLU A 128 -22.50 7.39 -11.73
CA GLU A 128 -23.48 7.11 -10.69
C GLU A 128 -24.08 8.36 -10.04
N LYS A 129 -23.39 9.49 -10.06
CA LYS A 129 -23.96 10.79 -9.70
C LYS A 129 -25.07 11.21 -10.68
N GLU A 130 -24.84 11.06 -11.99
CA GLU A 130 -25.87 11.31 -12.99
C GLU A 130 -27.08 10.38 -12.80
N ASN A 131 -26.83 9.12 -12.47
CA ASN A 131 -27.87 8.16 -12.13
C ASN A 131 -28.67 8.60 -10.91
N TYR A 132 -28.00 9.06 -9.85
CA TYR A 132 -28.62 9.56 -8.63
C TYR A 132 -29.48 10.79 -8.90
N GLU A 133 -28.98 11.77 -9.65
CA GLU A 133 -29.69 13.00 -10.00
C GLU A 133 -30.90 12.74 -10.92
N SER A 134 -30.80 11.74 -11.80
CA SER A 134 -31.91 11.36 -12.70
C SER A 134 -32.91 10.38 -12.09
N GLY A 135 -32.58 9.79 -10.93
CA GLY A 135 -33.37 8.75 -10.28
C GLY A 135 -33.37 7.41 -11.05
N ARG A 136 -32.33 7.10 -11.82
CA ARG A 136 -32.17 5.90 -12.64
C ARG A 136 -30.79 5.30 -12.50
N GLY A 137 -30.70 3.96 -12.68
CA GLY A 137 -29.43 3.24 -12.65
C GLY A 137 -28.90 2.95 -11.25
N GLU A 138 -27.69 2.44 -11.19
CA GLU A 138 -26.98 2.13 -9.95
C GLU A 138 -26.38 3.40 -9.35
N THR A 139 -26.28 3.45 -8.03
CA THR A 139 -25.81 4.61 -7.26
C THR A 139 -24.99 4.22 -6.04
N GLY A 140 -24.73 2.94 -5.85
CA GLY A 140 -24.14 2.40 -4.63
C GLY A 140 -22.72 2.90 -4.37
N HIS A 141 -21.90 2.99 -5.43
CA HIS A 141 -20.52 3.47 -5.30
C HIS A 141 -20.50 4.97 -4.99
N TYR A 142 -21.30 5.77 -5.70
CA TYR A 142 -21.44 7.19 -5.43
C TYR A 142 -21.87 7.45 -3.98
N LEU A 143 -22.89 6.74 -3.51
CA LEU A 143 -23.39 6.88 -2.14
C LEU A 143 -22.35 6.49 -1.08
N ASN A 144 -21.49 5.51 -1.35
CA ASN A 144 -20.37 5.21 -0.48
C ASN A 144 -19.35 6.36 -0.43
N ILE A 145 -19.01 6.96 -1.58
CA ILE A 145 -18.05 8.06 -1.65
C ILE A 145 -18.52 9.29 -0.87
N ILE A 146 -19.81 9.64 -1.01
CA ILE A 146 -20.39 10.83 -0.36
C ILE A 146 -21.04 10.56 1.00
N ASN A 147 -20.89 9.37 1.55
CA ASN A 147 -21.42 9.05 2.88
C ASN A 147 -20.69 9.87 3.96
N ASP A 148 -21.43 10.66 4.72
CA ASP A 148 -20.92 11.55 5.76
C ASP A 148 -20.56 10.81 7.07
N ASP A 149 -21.09 9.61 7.26
CA ASP A 149 -20.75 8.75 8.41
C ASP A 149 -19.39 8.08 8.26
N TYR A 150 -18.86 7.93 7.03
CA TYR A 150 -17.58 7.26 6.83
C TYR A 150 -16.40 8.13 7.24
N VAL A 151 -15.47 7.52 7.99
CA VAL A 151 -14.28 8.18 8.55
C VAL A 151 -12.97 7.52 8.13
N LEU A 152 -12.98 6.22 7.82
CA LEU A 152 -11.81 5.47 7.38
C LEU A 152 -12.07 4.83 6.02
N THR A 153 -10.99 4.72 5.24
CA THR A 153 -10.96 4.01 3.96
C THR A 153 -9.66 3.24 3.80
N GLY A 154 -9.66 2.30 2.89
CA GLY A 154 -8.51 1.70 2.25
C GLY A 154 -8.82 1.55 0.78
N LEU A 155 -7.84 1.69 -0.10
CA LEU A 155 -7.96 1.40 -1.52
C LEU A 155 -6.76 0.56 -1.95
N ALA A 156 -6.98 -0.35 -2.87
CA ALA A 156 -5.94 -1.17 -3.45
C ALA A 156 -6.23 -1.50 -4.91
N VAL A 157 -5.18 -1.76 -5.68
CA VAL A 157 -5.24 -2.10 -7.09
C VAL A 157 -4.43 -3.36 -7.37
N ASN A 158 -5.05 -4.33 -8.04
CA ASN A 158 -4.37 -5.51 -8.59
C ASN A 158 -4.24 -5.34 -10.11
N THR A 159 -3.02 -5.45 -10.64
CA THR A 159 -2.70 -5.22 -12.06
C THR A 159 -2.55 -6.50 -12.87
N ASP A 160 -3.10 -7.62 -12.39
CA ASP A 160 -3.20 -8.91 -13.09
C ASP A 160 -4.62 -9.46 -13.01
N ALA A 161 -5.62 -8.60 -13.21
CA ALA A 161 -7.00 -9.06 -13.27
C ALA A 161 -7.22 -9.93 -14.51
N SER A 162 -7.93 -11.04 -14.35
CA SER A 162 -8.29 -11.94 -15.43
C SER A 162 -9.64 -12.58 -15.18
N LEU A 163 -10.65 -12.06 -15.86
CA LEU A 163 -12.03 -12.52 -15.75
C LEU A 163 -12.43 -13.28 -17.01
N LYS A 164 -13.01 -14.48 -16.85
CA LYS A 164 -13.44 -15.30 -18.00
C LYS A 164 -14.48 -14.60 -18.86
N GLN A 165 -15.37 -13.82 -18.23
CA GLN A 165 -16.44 -13.09 -18.92
C GLN A 165 -15.94 -11.82 -19.63
N TYR A 166 -14.83 -11.25 -19.14
CA TYR A 166 -14.29 -9.98 -19.61
C TYR A 166 -12.77 -10.10 -19.84
N PRO A 167 -12.33 -10.78 -20.91
CA PRO A 167 -10.92 -11.12 -21.12
C PRO A 167 -10.03 -9.90 -21.41
N TYR A 168 -10.60 -8.73 -21.60
CA TYR A 168 -9.91 -7.47 -21.81
C TYR A 168 -9.62 -6.71 -20.51
N VAL A 169 -10.23 -7.11 -19.39
CA VAL A 169 -9.93 -6.53 -18.08
C VAL A 169 -8.56 -7.00 -17.63
N SER A 170 -7.73 -6.09 -17.17
CA SER A 170 -6.41 -6.38 -16.64
C SER A 170 -6.15 -5.79 -15.25
N VAL A 171 -7.07 -4.96 -14.75
CA VAL A 171 -6.95 -4.28 -13.46
C VAL A 171 -8.23 -4.46 -12.65
N ALA A 172 -8.09 -4.69 -11.35
CA ALA A 172 -9.17 -4.67 -10.39
C ALA A 172 -8.87 -3.69 -9.26
N PHE A 173 -9.83 -2.82 -8.95
CA PHE A 173 -9.77 -1.89 -7.83
C PHE A 173 -10.73 -2.34 -6.74
N SER A 174 -10.33 -2.18 -5.48
CA SER A 174 -11.24 -2.25 -4.33
C SER A 174 -11.01 -1.05 -3.44
N GLN A 175 -12.08 -0.36 -3.09
CA GLN A 175 -12.08 0.66 -2.05
C GLN A 175 -13.06 0.27 -0.97
N VAL A 176 -12.57 0.20 0.27
CA VAL A 176 -13.36 -0.17 1.46
C VAL A 176 -13.58 1.03 2.36
N PHE A 177 -14.74 1.06 3.05
CA PHE A 177 -15.15 2.18 3.90
C PHE A 177 -15.71 1.69 5.22
N THR A 178 -15.51 2.49 6.29
CA THR A 178 -16.18 2.26 7.58
C THR A 178 -16.47 3.57 8.30
N SER A 179 -17.56 3.58 9.06
CA SER A 179 -17.95 4.68 9.97
C SER A 179 -17.26 4.58 11.34
N SER A 180 -16.54 3.50 11.62
CA SER A 180 -15.92 3.28 12.92
C SER A 180 -14.48 3.81 12.92
N SER A 181 -14.20 4.70 13.89
CA SER A 181 -12.84 5.12 14.25
C SER A 181 -12.31 4.36 15.49
N SER A 182 -12.89 3.20 15.80
CA SER A 182 -12.52 2.37 16.94
C SER A 182 -11.01 2.05 16.94
N PRO A 183 -10.36 1.96 18.10
CA PRO A 183 -8.98 1.47 18.24
C PRO A 183 -8.73 0.10 17.60
N TYR A 184 -9.78 -0.68 17.34
CA TYR A 184 -9.69 -1.93 16.58
C TYR A 184 -9.02 -1.77 15.20
N TYR A 185 -9.21 -0.61 14.55
CA TYR A 185 -8.60 -0.37 13.23
C TYR A 185 -7.14 0.10 13.32
N GLY A 186 -6.58 0.27 14.52
CA GLY A 186 -5.19 0.66 14.73
C GLY A 186 -4.96 2.17 14.64
N THR A 187 -3.72 2.55 14.35
CA THR A 187 -3.33 3.96 14.22
C THR A 187 -3.90 4.57 12.95
N VAL A 188 -4.49 5.74 13.09
CA VAL A 188 -5.15 6.48 12.01
C VAL A 188 -4.17 7.52 11.44
N TYR A 189 -4.04 7.57 10.12
CA TYR A 189 -3.17 8.48 9.39
C TYR A 189 -3.97 9.31 8.38
N THR A 190 -3.47 10.50 8.02
CA THR A 190 -3.84 11.13 6.76
C THR A 190 -3.25 10.33 5.60
N VAL A 191 -3.75 10.52 4.38
CA VAL A 191 -3.17 9.86 3.19
C VAL A 191 -1.70 10.27 3.03
N ASP A 192 -1.38 11.55 3.17
CA ASP A 192 0.00 12.06 3.11
C ASP A 192 0.91 11.43 4.17
N GLN A 193 0.45 11.31 5.42
CA GLN A 193 1.22 10.66 6.47
C GLN A 193 1.50 9.19 6.15
N TYR A 194 0.51 8.51 5.60
CA TYR A 194 0.65 7.10 5.22
C TYR A 194 1.59 6.93 4.02
N ARG A 195 1.44 7.78 3.01
CA ARG A 195 2.33 7.85 1.84
C ARG A 195 3.79 8.05 2.26
N ASN A 196 4.06 9.07 3.07
CA ASN A 196 5.41 9.35 3.56
C ASN A 196 6.02 8.15 4.30
N ARG A 197 5.24 7.46 5.18
CA ARG A 197 5.70 6.24 5.86
C ARG A 197 6.07 5.14 4.89
N LEU A 198 5.27 4.94 3.85
CA LEU A 198 5.51 3.90 2.86
C LEU A 198 6.69 4.24 1.96
N GLU A 199 6.82 5.49 1.52
CA GLU A 199 7.94 5.97 0.70
C GLU A 199 9.27 5.91 1.47
N ASP A 200 9.29 6.37 2.73
CA ASP A 200 10.47 6.26 3.60
C ASP A 200 10.92 4.80 3.77
N TYR A 201 9.97 3.89 3.96
CA TYR A 201 10.25 2.46 4.02
C TYR A 201 10.81 1.96 2.68
N TYR A 202 10.13 2.25 1.57
CA TYR A 202 10.53 1.82 0.22
C TYR A 202 11.94 2.31 -0.13
N ASP A 203 12.23 3.58 0.13
CA ASP A 203 13.55 4.16 -0.10
C ASP A 203 14.62 3.53 0.79
N SER A 204 14.28 3.23 2.04
CA SER A 204 15.22 2.59 2.97
C SER A 204 15.69 1.22 2.47
N ILE A 205 14.78 0.40 1.95
CA ILE A 205 15.09 -0.94 1.42
C ILE A 205 15.72 -0.87 0.03
N LYS A 206 15.23 0.01 -0.86
CA LYS A 206 15.75 0.21 -2.21
C LYS A 206 17.23 0.67 -2.18
N ASN A 207 17.57 1.54 -1.24
CA ASN A 207 18.92 2.07 -1.10
C ASN A 207 19.80 1.25 -0.13
N ALA A 208 19.31 0.15 0.45
CA ALA A 208 20.02 -0.62 1.48
C ALA A 208 21.40 -1.12 1.02
N GLU A 209 21.52 -1.56 -0.22
CA GLU A 209 22.80 -2.01 -0.78
C GLU A 209 23.80 -0.86 -0.98
N ALA A 210 23.34 0.26 -1.53
CA ALA A 210 24.19 1.45 -1.70
C ALA A 210 24.68 1.99 -0.36
N ASN A 211 23.79 2.05 0.63
CA ASN A 211 24.10 2.48 1.99
C ASN A 211 25.09 1.53 2.68
N TYR A 212 24.92 0.21 2.51
CA TYR A 212 25.86 -0.78 3.01
C TYR A 212 27.25 -0.59 2.40
N ASN A 213 27.35 -0.50 1.07
CA ASN A 213 28.62 -0.33 0.37
C ASN A 213 29.32 0.97 0.75
N LYS A 214 28.58 2.05 0.98
CA LYS A 214 29.13 3.32 1.49
C LYS A 214 29.67 3.17 2.91
N ALA A 215 28.99 2.45 3.78
CA ALA A 215 29.44 2.18 5.15
C ALA A 215 30.71 1.29 5.18
N VAL A 216 30.80 0.27 4.31
CA VAL A 216 31.98 -0.58 4.16
C VAL A 216 33.21 0.24 3.75
N LYS A 217 33.07 1.08 2.69
CA LYS A 217 34.18 1.95 2.25
C LYS A 217 34.65 2.92 3.34
N ALA A 218 33.71 3.47 4.12
CA ALA A 218 34.07 4.34 5.25
C ALA A 218 34.83 3.58 6.34
N LEU A 219 34.45 2.34 6.64
CA LEU A 219 35.16 1.48 7.59
C LEU A 219 36.57 1.16 7.10
N GLU A 220 36.71 0.73 5.84
CA GLU A 220 38.03 0.45 5.23
C GLU A 220 38.96 1.66 5.35
N SER A 221 38.49 2.87 5.07
CA SER A 221 39.26 4.10 5.20
C SER A 221 39.73 4.38 6.64
N VAL A 222 38.88 4.05 7.63
CA VAL A 222 39.23 4.19 9.05
C VAL A 222 40.27 3.15 9.46
N GLU A 223 40.13 1.90 8.99
CA GLU A 223 41.08 0.83 9.24
C GLU A 223 42.49 1.12 8.66
N GLU A 224 42.55 1.65 7.43
CA GLU A 224 43.79 2.09 6.80
C GLU A 224 44.50 3.17 7.64
N LYS A 225 43.76 4.21 8.06
CA LYS A 225 44.30 5.26 8.93
C LYS A 225 44.79 4.70 10.27
N TRP A 226 44.01 3.80 10.88
CA TRP A 226 44.40 3.16 12.12
C TRP A 226 45.69 2.35 11.98
N ASN A 227 45.86 1.60 10.91
CA ASN A 227 47.06 0.83 10.62
C ASN A 227 48.29 1.74 10.37
N SER A 228 48.11 2.89 9.68
CA SER A 228 49.15 3.90 9.53
C SER A 228 49.61 4.43 10.89
N TYR A 229 48.65 4.84 11.74
CA TYR A 229 49.02 5.33 13.09
C TYR A 229 49.72 4.29 13.96
N LYS A 230 49.37 3.01 13.88
CA LYS A 230 50.10 1.94 14.57
C LYS A 230 51.52 1.82 14.06
N THR A 231 51.72 1.94 12.76
CA THR A 231 53.06 1.88 12.14
C THR A 231 53.91 3.05 12.60
N ASP A 232 53.36 4.26 12.60
CA ASP A 232 54.04 5.49 13.03
C ASP A 232 54.40 5.43 14.51
N LEU A 233 53.48 4.95 15.35
CA LEU A 233 53.70 4.75 16.78
C LEU A 233 54.85 3.76 17.03
N SER A 234 54.83 2.61 16.36
CA SER A 234 55.87 1.58 16.48
C SER A 234 57.24 2.06 15.99
N ALA A 235 57.29 2.97 15.01
CA ALA A 235 58.52 3.62 14.55
C ALA A 235 59.06 4.60 15.61
N ALA A 236 58.16 5.41 16.18
CA ALA A 236 58.52 6.37 17.21
C ALA A 236 59.05 5.69 18.51
N GLU A 237 58.43 4.60 18.93
CA GLU A 237 58.89 3.80 20.09
C GLU A 237 60.27 3.21 19.90
N LYS A 238 60.70 2.93 18.67
CA LYS A 238 62.03 2.40 18.38
C LYS A 238 63.17 3.47 18.41
N THR A 239 62.78 4.74 18.36
CA THR A 239 63.69 5.88 18.32
C THR A 239 63.91 6.53 19.70
N LEU A 240 63.17 6.09 20.71
CA LEU A 240 63.34 6.43 22.11
C LEU A 240 64.26 5.44 22.80
#